data_d7e194f8314c9de6b44c8ccfe5e4d505
#
_entry.id   d7e194f8314c9de6b44c8ccfe5e4d505
#
_cell.length_a   1.000
_cell.length_b   1.000
_cell.length_c   1.000
_cell.angle_alpha   90.00
_cell.angle_beta   90.00
_cell.angle_gamma   90.00
#
_symmetry.space_group_name_H-M   'P 1'
#
loop_
_entity.id
_entity.type
_entity.pdbx_description
1 polymer ?
#
loop_
_entity_poly.entity_id
_entity_poly.type
_entity_poly.pdbx_seq_one_letter_code
_entity_poly.pdbx_strand_id
1 'polypeptide(L)'
;MSSGLQRWLPFLQWWPRVARASLRADLIAGLTGSLILVPQGVAFATIAGMPPEYGLYAAMLPAIVAALWGSSWHLVSGPTTAISIVVFATMSPLAEAGSAHYVQLVLTLTFLVGIFQLVLGGLRLGTLVNFVSHTVVVGFTAGAAVLIAISQVKNFFGIALPRGASVAAVLQGLAQQAQDINPFVTAVSLFTVLCCLAARRWWPRVPHMIVGMVSGSVLAFAINQAWGLERTGVGSIGALRIGFPPLSSPDFDWQTIQTLAPIAMAVALLALTEAVSIARSMALHTGQRIDGNQEFIGQGLSNIVGAFFSGYASSGSFNRSGLNVQAGAQTPLAAIFSAVFLLLIMLFLAPLAQYLPVAAMAGILFVVAWGLIDFHHIAEILRVSRSESAVLVATWMATLTVQLEFAIYIGVALSLLLYLKRTSQPSVDDVKPVPGQMPPAFSAATALPDCPQLKIVRINGSIFFGAVNHLQESMQAIDAQNPAHVHVLLVASGINFVDLGGAQWLAQEAQRRRALGGGLYIFHMKDEPLAMLRKSGAFEAIGAENFFTLGDDLMPAIKARLNQQRCAQCTVRVFAPCK
;
A
#
# COMPACT_ATOMS: atom_id res chain seq x y z
N MET A 1 8.28 -28.21 -21.76
CA MET A 1 9.33 -27.77 -20.80
C MET A 1 8.81 -28.02 -19.39
N SER A 2 9.60 -28.64 -18.52
CA SER A 2 9.14 -29.06 -17.19
C SER A 2 8.71 -27.86 -16.33
N SER A 3 7.58 -27.97 -15.66
CA SER A 3 6.99 -26.95 -14.77
C SER A 3 7.95 -26.46 -13.65
N GLY A 4 8.99 -27.23 -13.37
CA GLY A 4 10.03 -26.87 -12.40
C GLY A 4 10.95 -25.74 -12.85
N LEU A 5 11.36 -25.72 -14.12
CA LEU A 5 12.31 -24.72 -14.62
C LEU A 5 11.68 -23.31 -14.73
N GLN A 6 10.39 -23.24 -15.08
CA GLN A 6 9.63 -21.98 -15.13
C GLN A 6 9.44 -21.32 -13.76
N ARG A 7 9.56 -22.09 -12.69
CA ARG A 7 9.48 -21.57 -11.31
C ARG A 7 10.76 -20.84 -10.88
N TRP A 8 11.92 -21.29 -11.36
CA TRP A 8 13.21 -20.68 -11.07
C TRP A 8 13.55 -19.56 -12.05
N LEU A 9 13.05 -19.65 -13.28
CA LEU A 9 13.27 -18.70 -14.37
C LEU A 9 11.93 -18.19 -14.89
N PRO A 10 11.29 -17.25 -14.16
CA PRO A 10 9.94 -16.75 -14.50
C PRO A 10 9.85 -16.09 -15.87
N PHE A 11 10.94 -15.52 -16.38
CA PHE A 11 10.98 -14.94 -17.71
C PHE A 11 10.65 -15.95 -18.83
N LEU A 12 10.81 -17.25 -18.62
CA LEU A 12 10.40 -18.28 -19.57
C LEU A 12 8.87 -18.34 -19.76
N GLN A 13 8.08 -17.77 -18.85
CA GLN A 13 6.62 -17.72 -18.97
C GLN A 13 6.14 -16.68 -19.99
N TRP A 14 6.83 -15.54 -20.06
CA TRP A 14 6.48 -14.46 -20.98
C TRP A 14 7.33 -14.44 -22.26
N TRP A 15 8.48 -15.12 -22.29
CA TRP A 15 9.36 -15.19 -23.46
C TRP A 15 8.63 -15.64 -24.75
N PRO A 16 7.69 -16.63 -24.74
CA PRO A 16 6.96 -17.02 -25.94
C PRO A 16 6.04 -15.93 -26.53
N ARG A 17 5.79 -14.85 -25.78
CA ARG A 17 5.02 -13.69 -26.26
C ARG A 17 5.85 -12.70 -27.05
N VAL A 18 7.17 -12.87 -27.05
CA VAL A 18 8.08 -11.99 -27.76
C VAL A 18 7.98 -12.29 -29.26
N ALA A 19 7.34 -11.38 -30.01
CA ALA A 19 7.20 -11.39 -31.45
C ALA A 19 7.75 -10.09 -32.03
N ARG A 20 7.94 -10.00 -33.35
CA ARG A 20 8.45 -8.77 -33.98
C ARG A 20 7.61 -7.52 -33.64
N ALA A 21 6.30 -7.66 -33.54
CA ALA A 21 5.39 -6.57 -33.19
C ALA A 21 5.56 -6.12 -31.72
N SER A 22 5.59 -7.07 -30.76
CA SER A 22 5.80 -6.75 -29.35
C SER A 22 7.19 -6.19 -29.10
N LEU A 23 8.22 -6.73 -29.76
CA LEU A 23 9.59 -6.23 -29.65
C LEU A 23 9.70 -4.76 -30.06
N ARG A 24 9.04 -4.38 -31.18
CA ARG A 24 8.99 -2.97 -31.62
C ARG A 24 8.26 -2.08 -30.64
N ALA A 25 7.13 -2.55 -30.09
CA ALA A 25 6.36 -1.81 -29.10
C ALA A 25 7.17 -1.61 -27.80
N ASP A 26 7.81 -2.67 -27.31
CA ASP A 26 8.64 -2.64 -26.10
C ASP A 26 9.88 -1.75 -26.28
N LEU A 27 10.46 -1.72 -27.47
CA LEU A 27 11.61 -0.87 -27.79
C LEU A 27 11.23 0.62 -27.76
N ILE A 28 10.08 0.98 -28.33
CA ILE A 28 9.55 2.37 -28.29
C ILE A 28 9.20 2.76 -26.85
N ALA A 29 8.54 1.88 -26.11
CA ALA A 29 8.19 2.11 -24.72
C ALA A 29 9.45 2.26 -23.83
N GLY A 30 10.46 1.41 -24.05
CA GLY A 30 11.74 1.48 -23.35
C GLY A 30 12.49 2.78 -23.62
N LEU A 31 12.54 3.24 -24.86
CA LEU A 31 13.16 4.52 -25.22
C LEU A 31 12.42 5.70 -24.56
N THR A 32 11.08 5.69 -24.59
CA THR A 32 10.26 6.72 -23.95
C THR A 32 10.50 6.75 -22.43
N GLY A 33 10.58 5.57 -21.80
CA GLY A 33 10.85 5.43 -20.37
C GLY A 33 12.24 5.94 -19.99
N SER A 34 13.27 5.62 -20.76
CA SER A 34 14.66 6.02 -20.49
C SER A 34 14.87 7.54 -20.47
N LEU A 35 14.19 8.28 -21.35
CA LEU A 35 14.28 9.74 -21.40
C LEU A 35 13.77 10.41 -20.10
N ILE A 36 12.76 9.80 -19.46
CA ILE A 36 12.20 10.32 -18.20
C ILE A 36 13.03 9.86 -17.00
N LEU A 37 13.69 8.71 -17.10
CA LEU A 37 14.54 8.19 -16.04
C LEU A 37 15.72 9.10 -15.69
N VAL A 38 16.30 9.78 -16.66
CA VAL A 38 17.47 10.65 -16.42
C VAL A 38 17.17 11.73 -15.37
N PRO A 39 16.20 12.64 -15.58
CA PRO A 39 15.91 13.67 -14.59
C PRO A 39 15.35 13.10 -13.29
N GLN A 40 14.53 12.04 -13.36
CA GLN A 40 13.95 11.42 -12.16
C GLN A 40 15.00 10.69 -11.33
N GLY A 41 15.89 9.91 -11.94
CA GLY A 41 16.94 9.17 -11.24
C GLY A 41 17.87 10.11 -10.49
N VAL A 42 18.34 11.16 -11.15
CA VAL A 42 19.16 12.22 -10.53
C VAL A 42 18.42 12.89 -9.37
N ALA A 43 17.15 13.26 -9.58
CA ALA A 43 16.32 13.88 -8.56
C ALA A 43 16.15 12.98 -7.32
N PHE A 44 15.85 11.70 -7.53
CA PHE A 44 15.62 10.74 -6.44
C PHE A 44 16.91 10.43 -5.67
N ALA A 45 18.06 10.31 -6.35
CA ALA A 45 19.35 10.19 -5.68
C ALA A 45 19.64 11.41 -4.78
N THR A 46 19.38 12.62 -5.28
CA THR A 46 19.55 13.84 -4.50
C THR A 46 18.63 13.87 -3.28
N ILE A 47 17.37 13.42 -3.41
CA ILE A 47 16.45 13.24 -2.27
C ILE A 47 17.03 12.24 -1.28
N ALA A 48 17.56 11.11 -1.76
CA ALA A 48 18.14 10.07 -0.92
C ALA A 48 19.47 10.48 -0.26
N GLY A 49 19.99 11.67 -0.53
CA GLY A 49 21.31 12.12 -0.05
C GLY A 49 22.47 11.40 -0.71
N MET A 50 22.21 10.68 -1.80
CA MET A 50 23.20 9.95 -2.60
C MET A 50 23.78 10.85 -3.69
N PRO A 51 25.01 10.57 -4.19
CA PRO A 51 25.48 11.19 -5.41
C PRO A 51 24.50 10.92 -6.57
N PRO A 52 24.30 11.90 -7.48
CA PRO A 52 23.26 11.85 -8.53
C PRO A 52 23.30 10.59 -9.42
N GLU A 53 24.49 10.08 -9.71
CA GLU A 53 24.70 8.88 -10.55
C GLU A 53 24.10 7.61 -9.95
N TYR A 54 24.04 7.49 -8.62
CA TYR A 54 23.48 6.31 -7.95
C TYR A 54 21.99 6.10 -8.26
N GLY A 55 21.24 7.18 -8.52
CA GLY A 55 19.85 7.08 -8.94
C GLY A 55 19.71 6.51 -10.37
N LEU A 56 20.67 6.77 -11.21
CA LEU A 56 20.72 6.19 -12.56
C LEU A 56 21.14 4.72 -12.48
N TYR A 57 22.14 4.38 -11.67
CA TYR A 57 22.55 2.98 -11.43
C TYR A 57 21.41 2.12 -10.86
N ALA A 58 20.66 2.65 -9.90
CA ALA A 58 19.49 1.98 -9.31
C ALA A 58 18.35 1.76 -10.33
N ALA A 59 18.32 2.48 -11.43
CA ALA A 59 17.36 2.31 -12.52
C ALA A 59 17.83 1.39 -13.66
N MET A 60 19.03 0.86 -13.59
CA MET A 60 19.61 -0.02 -14.63
C MET A 60 19.51 -1.50 -14.23
N LEU A 61 20.53 -2.03 -13.58
CA LEU A 61 20.59 -3.46 -13.21
C LEU A 61 19.41 -3.92 -12.33
N PRO A 62 19.00 -3.17 -11.29
CA PRO A 62 17.81 -3.52 -10.54
C PRO A 62 16.57 -3.67 -11.41
N ALA A 63 16.34 -2.77 -12.37
CA ALA A 63 15.19 -2.83 -13.26
C ALA A 63 15.22 -4.08 -14.17
N ILE A 64 16.40 -4.45 -14.68
CA ILE A 64 16.58 -5.66 -15.49
C ILE A 64 16.27 -6.90 -14.67
N VAL A 65 16.81 -7.01 -13.45
CA VAL A 65 16.58 -8.15 -12.56
C VAL A 65 15.11 -8.26 -12.18
N ALA A 66 14.47 -7.16 -11.78
CA ALA A 66 13.05 -7.14 -11.48
C ALA A 66 12.18 -7.59 -12.67
N ALA A 67 12.51 -7.16 -13.89
CA ALA A 67 11.80 -7.56 -15.11
C ALA A 67 11.96 -9.06 -15.43
N LEU A 68 13.12 -9.65 -15.14
CA LEU A 68 13.38 -11.07 -15.39
C LEU A 68 12.78 -11.99 -14.34
N TRP A 69 12.79 -11.61 -13.05
CA TRP A 69 12.34 -12.43 -11.94
C TRP A 69 11.02 -12.00 -11.31
N GLY A 70 10.47 -10.84 -11.65
CA GLY A 70 9.14 -10.40 -11.24
C GLY A 70 8.01 -11.14 -11.95
N SER A 71 6.78 -10.89 -11.51
CA SER A 71 5.57 -11.43 -12.14
C SER A 71 4.89 -10.45 -13.10
N SER A 72 5.08 -9.15 -12.89
CA SER A 72 4.43 -8.11 -13.70
C SER A 72 5.11 -7.87 -15.04
N TRP A 73 4.32 -7.75 -16.12
CA TRP A 73 4.84 -7.45 -17.45
C TRP A 73 5.11 -5.96 -17.67
N HIS A 74 4.51 -5.10 -16.86
CA HIS A 74 4.51 -3.66 -17.10
C HIS A 74 5.15 -2.86 -15.98
N LEU A 75 5.40 -3.50 -14.82
CA LEU A 75 6.05 -2.83 -13.70
C LEU A 75 7.47 -2.42 -14.07
N VAL A 76 7.80 -1.16 -13.89
CA VAL A 76 9.16 -0.63 -14.04
C VAL A 76 9.71 -0.32 -12.66
N SER A 77 10.65 -1.17 -12.21
CA SER A 77 11.34 -1.02 -10.92
C SER A 77 12.49 -0.03 -11.01
N GLY A 78 12.90 0.51 -9.88
CA GLY A 78 14.02 1.43 -9.74
C GLY A 78 13.78 2.42 -8.59
N PRO A 79 14.56 3.50 -8.47
CA PRO A 79 14.41 4.44 -7.39
C PRO A 79 13.03 5.10 -7.44
N THR A 80 12.40 5.26 -6.26
CA THR A 80 11.14 5.97 -6.11
C THR A 80 11.30 7.09 -5.09
N THR A 81 10.38 8.05 -5.12
CA THR A 81 10.43 9.18 -4.20
C THR A 81 10.26 8.72 -2.76
N ALA A 82 9.29 7.83 -2.50
CA ALA A 82 9.01 7.32 -1.17
C ALA A 82 10.24 6.64 -0.55
N ILE A 83 10.85 5.70 -1.28
CA ILE A 83 12.05 5.00 -0.81
C ILE A 83 13.23 5.97 -0.63
N SER A 84 13.43 6.92 -1.55
CA SER A 84 14.53 7.90 -1.48
C SER A 84 14.44 8.77 -0.22
N ILE A 85 13.23 9.17 0.18
CA ILE A 85 13.02 9.96 1.40
C ILE A 85 13.31 9.12 2.64
N VAL A 86 12.81 7.89 2.68
CA VAL A 86 13.06 7.00 3.82
C VAL A 86 14.56 6.76 3.98
N VAL A 87 15.26 6.48 2.88
CA VAL A 87 16.73 6.32 2.89
C VAL A 87 17.40 7.57 3.47
N PHE A 88 17.03 8.77 3.00
CA PHE A 88 17.61 10.00 3.52
C PHE A 88 17.30 10.21 5.01
N ALA A 89 16.04 10.10 5.39
CA ALA A 89 15.60 10.35 6.77
C ALA A 89 16.26 9.41 7.77
N THR A 90 16.48 8.15 7.38
CA THR A 90 17.05 7.13 8.26
C THR A 90 18.57 7.10 8.27
N MET A 91 19.22 7.47 7.16
CA MET A 91 20.69 7.43 7.04
C MET A 91 21.37 8.75 7.38
N SER A 92 20.71 9.90 7.20
CA SER A 92 21.31 11.22 7.48
C SER A 92 21.68 11.46 8.96
N PRO A 93 21.01 10.83 9.96
CA PRO A 93 21.48 10.90 11.34
C PRO A 93 22.73 10.05 11.61
N LEU A 94 23.00 9.02 10.78
CA LEU A 94 24.10 8.06 10.97
C LEU A 94 25.39 8.51 10.26
N ALA A 95 25.26 9.20 9.12
CA ALA A 95 26.41 9.66 8.34
C ALA A 95 26.10 10.91 7.54
N GLU A 96 27.13 11.66 7.15
CA GLU A 96 27.00 12.84 6.30
C GLU A 96 26.58 12.43 4.87
N ALA A 97 25.46 12.99 4.38
CA ALA A 97 24.95 12.73 3.05
C ALA A 97 26.00 12.95 1.96
N GLY A 98 26.10 12.01 1.01
CA GLY A 98 27.07 12.02 -0.07
C GLY A 98 28.49 11.56 0.33
N SER A 99 28.78 11.31 1.61
CA SER A 99 30.06 10.75 2.04
C SER A 99 30.20 9.28 1.63
N ALA A 100 31.43 8.77 1.51
CA ALA A 100 31.69 7.36 1.20
C ALA A 100 31.04 6.43 2.24
N HIS A 101 31.07 6.80 3.52
CA HIS A 101 30.44 6.04 4.59
C HIS A 101 28.91 6.02 4.47
N TYR A 102 28.30 7.16 4.14
CA TYR A 102 26.86 7.26 3.85
C TYR A 102 26.45 6.30 2.73
N VAL A 103 27.18 6.35 1.61
CA VAL A 103 26.94 5.47 0.46
C VAL A 103 27.01 4.01 0.87
N GLN A 104 28.03 3.62 1.64
CA GLN A 104 28.22 2.24 2.12
C GLN A 104 27.05 1.79 3.01
N LEU A 105 26.59 2.62 3.94
CA LEU A 105 25.41 2.33 4.78
C LEU A 105 24.15 2.16 3.94
N VAL A 106 23.93 3.01 2.93
CA VAL A 106 22.77 2.91 2.03
C VAL A 106 22.81 1.63 1.19
N LEU A 107 23.99 1.21 0.72
CA LEU A 107 24.15 -0.05 -0.02
C LEU A 107 23.90 -1.25 0.88
N THR A 108 24.35 -1.21 2.13
CA THR A 108 24.08 -2.24 3.14
C THR A 108 22.60 -2.32 3.47
N LEU A 109 21.93 -1.17 3.65
CA LEU A 109 20.48 -1.10 3.81
C LEU A 109 19.77 -1.75 2.62
N THR A 110 20.20 -1.43 1.38
CA THR A 110 19.62 -1.98 0.15
C THR A 110 19.76 -3.50 0.08
N PHE A 111 20.91 -4.03 0.45
CA PHE A 111 21.14 -5.47 0.53
C PHE A 111 20.20 -6.14 1.54
N LEU A 112 20.07 -5.59 2.75
CA LEU A 112 19.17 -6.11 3.78
C LEU A 112 17.70 -6.03 3.35
N VAL A 113 17.29 -4.94 2.72
CA VAL A 113 15.95 -4.80 2.11
C VAL A 113 15.69 -5.95 1.13
N GLY A 114 16.65 -6.21 0.24
CA GLY A 114 16.55 -7.29 -0.73
C GLY A 114 16.44 -8.67 -0.09
N ILE A 115 17.21 -8.93 0.97
CA ILE A 115 17.14 -10.20 1.74
C ILE A 115 15.74 -10.35 2.38
N PHE A 116 15.21 -9.32 3.06
CA PHE A 116 13.89 -9.40 3.67
C PHE A 116 12.80 -9.63 2.62
N GLN A 117 12.84 -8.94 1.48
CA GLN A 117 11.91 -9.14 0.39
C GLN A 117 11.96 -10.57 -0.17
N LEU A 118 13.18 -11.10 -0.37
CA LEU A 118 13.39 -12.46 -0.86
C LEU A 118 12.86 -13.51 0.13
N VAL A 119 13.14 -13.34 1.42
CA VAL A 119 12.64 -14.22 2.50
C VAL A 119 11.12 -14.19 2.55
N LEU A 120 10.51 -13.01 2.54
CA LEU A 120 9.04 -12.85 2.55
C LEU A 120 8.39 -13.50 1.32
N GLY A 121 9.01 -13.37 0.14
CA GLY A 121 8.57 -14.04 -1.09
C GLY A 121 8.69 -15.56 -1.01
N GLY A 122 9.82 -16.07 -0.51
CA GLY A 122 10.09 -17.49 -0.33
C GLY A 122 9.16 -18.16 0.69
N LEU A 123 8.82 -17.47 1.77
CA LEU A 123 7.85 -17.89 2.77
C LEU A 123 6.39 -17.73 2.30
N ARG A 124 6.17 -17.26 1.07
CA ARG A 124 4.84 -17.04 0.47
C ARG A 124 3.97 -16.04 1.24
N LEU A 125 4.59 -15.05 1.82
CA LEU A 125 3.93 -14.00 2.59
C LEU A 125 3.46 -12.82 1.71
N GLY A 126 3.38 -12.98 0.39
CA GLY A 126 2.86 -11.98 -0.54
C GLY A 126 1.42 -11.52 -0.25
N THR A 127 0.69 -12.29 0.54
CA THR A 127 -0.63 -11.88 1.05
C THR A 127 -0.56 -10.87 2.18
N LEU A 128 0.58 -10.74 2.91
CA LEU A 128 0.73 -9.77 4.00
C LEU A 128 0.59 -8.33 3.52
N VAL A 129 1.00 -8.04 2.29
CA VAL A 129 0.82 -6.70 1.69
C VAL A 129 -0.66 -6.30 1.61
N ASN A 130 -1.58 -7.27 1.58
CA ASN A 130 -3.02 -6.97 1.58
C ASN A 130 -3.49 -6.32 2.89
N PHE A 131 -2.71 -6.43 3.98
CA PHE A 131 -3.00 -5.79 5.26
C PHE A 131 -2.48 -4.35 5.36
N VAL A 132 -1.61 -3.93 4.44
CA VAL A 132 -1.25 -2.52 4.32
C VAL A 132 -2.36 -1.83 3.54
N SER A 133 -3.18 -1.05 4.21
CA SER A 133 -4.30 -0.38 3.56
C SER A 133 -3.80 0.72 2.61
N HIS A 134 -4.52 0.93 1.52
CA HIS A 134 -4.24 2.03 0.58
C HIS A 134 -4.22 3.39 1.29
N THR A 135 -5.06 3.57 2.29
CA THR A 135 -5.13 4.78 3.13
C THR A 135 -3.83 5.11 3.85
N VAL A 136 -3.13 4.07 4.36
CA VAL A 136 -1.79 4.24 4.97
C VAL A 136 -0.79 4.76 3.94
N VAL A 137 -0.81 4.20 2.73
CA VAL A 137 0.09 4.63 1.64
C VAL A 137 -0.21 6.07 1.24
N VAL A 138 -1.48 6.45 1.09
CA VAL A 138 -1.89 7.83 0.75
C VAL A 138 -1.44 8.82 1.84
N GLY A 139 -1.70 8.50 3.12
CA GLY A 139 -1.30 9.35 4.25
C GLY A 139 0.22 9.52 4.35
N PHE A 140 0.95 8.39 4.23
CA PHE A 140 2.42 8.38 4.22
C PHE A 140 2.98 9.20 3.04
N THR A 141 2.48 8.99 1.83
CA THR A 141 2.97 9.69 0.62
C THR A 141 2.69 11.18 0.69
N ALA A 142 1.53 11.60 1.23
CA ALA A 142 1.22 13.01 1.45
C ALA A 142 2.15 13.66 2.49
N GLY A 143 2.46 12.96 3.59
CA GLY A 143 3.44 13.42 4.58
C GLY A 143 4.86 13.50 3.99
N ALA A 144 5.25 12.49 3.25
CA ALA A 144 6.52 12.44 2.54
C ALA A 144 6.67 13.59 1.53
N ALA A 145 5.60 13.94 0.81
CA ALA A 145 5.58 15.09 -0.11
C ALA A 145 5.90 16.41 0.61
N VAL A 146 5.34 16.61 1.80
CA VAL A 146 5.66 17.78 2.64
C VAL A 146 7.14 17.77 3.04
N LEU A 147 7.67 16.63 3.47
CA LEU A 147 9.09 16.49 3.84
C LEU A 147 10.03 16.76 2.66
N ILE A 148 9.68 16.33 1.42
CA ILE A 148 10.45 16.69 0.21
C ILE A 148 10.48 18.19 0.03
N ALA A 149 9.31 18.84 0.01
CA ALA A 149 9.23 20.29 -0.18
C ALA A 149 10.09 21.01 0.87
N ILE A 150 9.96 20.64 2.13
CA ILE A 150 10.74 21.20 3.25
C ILE A 150 12.24 20.99 3.06
N SER A 151 12.68 19.80 2.65
CA SER A 151 14.11 19.50 2.42
C SER A 151 14.74 20.35 1.31
N GLN A 152 13.93 20.78 0.35
CA GLN A 152 14.37 21.58 -0.80
C GLN A 152 14.31 23.10 -0.57
N VAL A 153 13.74 23.58 0.53
CA VAL A 153 13.64 25.02 0.85
C VAL A 153 15.00 25.71 0.75
N LYS A 154 16.05 25.13 1.32
CA LYS A 154 17.41 25.68 1.26
C LYS A 154 17.95 25.84 -0.16
N ASN A 155 17.74 24.84 -1.01
CA ASN A 155 18.22 24.81 -2.40
C ASN A 155 17.37 25.70 -3.31
N PHE A 156 16.08 25.86 -2.99
CA PHE A 156 15.14 26.69 -3.72
C PHE A 156 15.40 28.20 -3.51
N PHE A 157 15.67 28.57 -2.26
CA PHE A 157 15.90 29.98 -1.86
C PHE A 157 17.39 30.37 -1.74
N GLY A 158 18.29 29.37 -1.86
CA GLY A 158 19.73 29.61 -1.75
C GLY A 158 20.19 30.04 -0.34
N ILE A 159 19.48 29.57 0.71
CA ILE A 159 19.77 29.89 2.11
C ILE A 159 20.49 28.75 2.82
N ALA A 160 21.25 29.05 3.87
CA ALA A 160 21.97 28.05 4.66
C ALA A 160 21.08 27.57 5.80
N LEU A 161 20.50 26.35 5.63
CA LEU A 161 19.72 25.68 6.68
C LEU A 161 20.42 24.38 7.12
N PRO A 162 20.32 24.00 8.41
CA PRO A 162 20.87 22.74 8.90
C PRO A 162 20.27 21.55 8.13
N ARG A 163 21.12 20.56 7.84
CA ARG A 163 20.67 19.31 7.21
C ARG A 163 19.87 18.50 8.24
N GLY A 164 18.78 17.86 7.81
CA GLY A 164 17.95 17.03 8.70
C GLY A 164 17.11 17.82 9.72
N ALA A 165 17.01 19.14 9.57
CA ALA A 165 16.18 19.96 10.46
C ALA A 165 14.69 19.56 10.38
N SER A 166 14.00 19.60 11.53
CA SER A 166 12.55 19.36 11.59
C SER A 166 11.79 20.39 10.74
N VAL A 167 10.57 20.05 10.35
CA VAL A 167 9.67 20.95 9.57
C VAL A 167 9.58 22.33 10.26
N ALA A 168 9.38 22.35 11.58
CA ALA A 168 9.30 23.58 12.36
C ALA A 168 10.61 24.40 12.31
N ALA A 169 11.76 23.73 12.44
CA ALA A 169 13.07 24.39 12.40
C ALA A 169 13.38 25.00 11.02
N VAL A 170 12.98 24.32 9.93
CA VAL A 170 13.14 24.86 8.57
C VAL A 170 12.25 26.08 8.34
N LEU A 171 10.99 26.05 8.77
CA LEU A 171 10.07 27.19 8.66
C LEU A 171 10.54 28.38 9.49
N GLN A 172 11.02 28.13 10.71
CA GLN A 172 11.60 29.16 11.56
C GLN A 172 12.89 29.75 10.95
N GLY A 173 13.78 28.88 10.43
CA GLY A 173 15.00 29.32 9.76
C GLY A 173 14.72 30.13 8.50
N LEU A 174 13.72 29.75 7.70
CA LEU A 174 13.29 30.53 6.53
C LEU A 174 12.78 31.93 6.94
N ALA A 175 11.99 32.02 8.01
CA ALA A 175 11.48 33.29 8.51
C ALA A 175 12.62 34.18 9.04
N GLN A 176 13.62 33.63 9.75
CA GLN A 176 14.75 34.34 10.28
C GLN A 176 15.73 34.78 9.19
N GLN A 177 15.92 34.00 8.15
CA GLN A 177 16.85 34.25 7.04
C GLN A 177 16.14 34.78 5.78
N ALA A 178 14.94 35.36 5.92
CA ALA A 178 14.20 35.91 4.79
C ALA A 178 14.96 37.01 4.02
N GLN A 179 15.87 37.74 4.70
CA GLN A 179 16.72 38.75 4.09
C GLN A 179 17.93 38.17 3.34
N ASP A 180 18.31 36.93 3.64
CA ASP A 180 19.44 36.20 3.01
C ASP A 180 19.02 35.40 1.79
N ILE A 181 17.76 35.46 1.38
CA ILE A 181 17.25 34.77 0.19
C ILE A 181 18.01 35.24 -1.04
N ASN A 182 18.64 34.28 -1.76
CA ASN A 182 19.37 34.58 -2.98
C ASN A 182 18.39 34.79 -4.15
N PRO A 183 18.28 36.00 -4.73
CA PRO A 183 17.32 36.30 -5.78
C PRO A 183 17.59 35.51 -7.09
N PHE A 184 18.87 35.27 -7.42
CA PHE A 184 19.23 34.53 -8.64
C PHE A 184 18.86 33.05 -8.53
N VAL A 185 19.20 32.42 -7.40
CA VAL A 185 18.85 31.03 -7.12
C VAL A 185 17.32 30.83 -7.13
N THR A 186 16.60 31.73 -6.44
CA THR A 186 15.13 31.70 -6.38
C THR A 186 14.51 31.92 -7.77
N ALA A 187 15.05 32.83 -8.57
CA ALA A 187 14.58 33.09 -9.93
C ALA A 187 14.72 31.84 -10.83
N VAL A 188 15.85 31.14 -10.78
CA VAL A 188 16.07 29.89 -11.53
C VAL A 188 15.10 28.81 -11.05
N SER A 189 14.94 28.62 -9.73
CA SER A 189 14.03 27.63 -9.15
C SER A 189 12.58 27.89 -9.57
N LEU A 190 12.10 29.14 -9.39
CA LEU A 190 10.74 29.54 -9.72
C LEU A 190 10.47 29.44 -11.23
N PHE A 191 11.41 29.91 -12.06
CA PHE A 191 11.30 29.79 -13.51
C PHE A 191 11.19 28.33 -13.96
N THR A 192 11.97 27.45 -13.34
CA THR A 192 11.90 26.00 -13.60
C THR A 192 10.53 25.44 -13.27
N VAL A 193 9.96 25.81 -12.10
CA VAL A 193 8.59 25.40 -11.70
C VAL A 193 7.57 25.89 -12.74
N LEU A 194 7.64 27.16 -13.12
CA LEU A 194 6.71 27.75 -14.10
C LEU A 194 6.82 27.05 -15.46
N CYS A 195 8.02 26.76 -15.93
CA CYS A 195 8.23 26.00 -17.17
C CYS A 195 7.67 24.57 -17.08
N CYS A 196 7.86 23.87 -15.95
CA CYS A 196 7.26 22.55 -15.73
C CYS A 196 5.73 22.62 -15.79
N LEU A 197 5.11 23.57 -15.11
CA LEU A 197 3.65 23.74 -15.07
C LEU A 197 3.11 24.13 -16.47
N ALA A 198 3.77 25.03 -17.15
CA ALA A 198 3.44 25.45 -18.51
C ALA A 198 3.53 24.27 -19.49
N ALA A 199 4.62 23.52 -19.46
CA ALA A 199 4.79 22.33 -20.30
C ALA A 199 3.72 21.28 -20.01
N ARG A 200 3.40 21.02 -18.74
CA ARG A 200 2.33 20.11 -18.35
C ARG A 200 0.96 20.54 -18.89
N ARG A 201 0.71 21.85 -18.99
CA ARG A 201 -0.59 22.41 -19.44
C ARG A 201 -0.71 22.49 -20.97
N TRP A 202 0.37 22.89 -21.65
CA TRP A 202 0.31 23.21 -23.08
C TRP A 202 0.89 22.10 -23.96
N TRP A 203 1.89 21.31 -23.44
CA TRP A 203 2.54 20.23 -24.16
C TRP A 203 2.51 18.91 -23.40
N PRO A 204 1.32 18.32 -23.16
CA PRO A 204 1.20 17.11 -22.33
C PRO A 204 1.95 15.89 -22.87
N ARG A 205 2.31 15.91 -24.17
CA ARG A 205 3.11 14.85 -24.79
C ARG A 205 4.61 14.96 -24.50
N VAL A 206 5.09 16.11 -24.05
CA VAL A 206 6.50 16.32 -23.71
C VAL A 206 6.68 16.14 -22.21
N PRO A 207 7.69 15.39 -21.75
CA PRO A 207 7.95 15.24 -20.32
C PRO A 207 8.28 16.60 -19.70
N HIS A 208 7.34 17.14 -18.93
CA HIS A 208 7.41 18.48 -18.35
C HIS A 208 8.65 18.72 -17.48
N MET A 209 9.16 17.66 -16.81
CA MET A 209 10.38 17.74 -16.00
C MET A 209 11.63 18.01 -16.85
N ILE A 210 11.70 17.42 -18.09
CA ILE A 210 12.80 17.67 -19.02
C ILE A 210 12.76 19.14 -19.50
N VAL A 211 11.56 19.63 -19.84
CA VAL A 211 11.39 21.04 -20.25
C VAL A 211 11.86 21.97 -19.14
N GLY A 212 11.41 21.72 -17.88
CA GLY A 212 11.83 22.51 -16.72
C GLY A 212 13.35 22.45 -16.48
N MET A 213 13.94 21.26 -16.61
CA MET A 213 15.38 21.09 -16.41
C MET A 213 16.20 21.84 -17.47
N VAL A 214 15.86 21.67 -18.75
CA VAL A 214 16.56 22.34 -19.84
C VAL A 214 16.40 23.86 -19.74
N SER A 215 15.17 24.35 -19.57
CA SER A 215 14.91 25.80 -19.47
C SER A 215 15.58 26.42 -18.23
N GLY A 216 15.53 25.73 -17.08
CA GLY A 216 16.22 26.17 -15.86
C GLY A 216 17.74 26.19 -16.01
N SER A 217 18.31 25.20 -16.72
CA SER A 217 19.75 25.15 -17.02
C SER A 217 20.19 26.27 -17.97
N VAL A 218 19.40 26.54 -19.01
CA VAL A 218 19.67 27.65 -19.93
C VAL A 218 19.63 28.99 -19.20
N LEU A 219 18.61 29.20 -18.34
CA LEU A 219 18.52 30.44 -17.57
C LEU A 219 19.70 30.57 -16.58
N ALA A 220 20.05 29.52 -15.86
CA ALA A 220 21.18 29.53 -14.93
C ALA A 220 22.51 29.82 -15.65
N PHE A 221 22.72 29.20 -16.83
CA PHE A 221 23.89 29.47 -17.66
C PHE A 221 23.94 30.95 -18.09
N ALA A 222 22.82 31.49 -18.57
CA ALA A 222 22.73 32.90 -18.99
C ALA A 222 23.02 33.88 -17.81
N ILE A 223 22.44 33.60 -16.63
CA ILE A 223 22.66 34.39 -15.42
C ILE A 223 24.13 34.31 -14.99
N ASN A 224 24.73 33.12 -14.96
CA ASN A 224 26.14 32.97 -14.57
C ASN A 224 27.11 33.63 -15.57
N GLN A 225 26.77 33.64 -16.87
CA GLN A 225 27.54 34.35 -17.88
C GLN A 225 27.45 35.88 -17.72
N ALA A 226 26.29 36.41 -17.35
CA ALA A 226 26.06 37.85 -17.23
C ALA A 226 26.67 38.43 -15.96
N TRP A 227 26.59 37.73 -14.82
CA TRP A 227 26.96 38.29 -13.50
C TRP A 227 28.09 37.53 -12.79
N GLY A 228 28.56 36.38 -13.34
CA GLY A 228 29.58 35.54 -12.72
C GLY A 228 29.04 34.64 -11.62
N LEU A 229 29.60 33.43 -11.49
CA LEU A 229 29.18 32.43 -10.52
C LEU A 229 29.31 32.87 -9.07
N GLU A 230 30.39 33.61 -8.76
CA GLU A 230 30.63 34.09 -7.39
C GLU A 230 29.54 35.06 -6.90
N ARG A 231 29.00 35.90 -7.79
CA ARG A 231 27.94 36.85 -7.45
C ARG A 231 26.56 36.22 -7.45
N THR A 232 26.30 35.29 -8.37
CA THR A 232 24.97 34.65 -8.53
C THR A 232 24.73 33.56 -7.53
N GLY A 233 25.76 32.82 -7.10
CA GLY A 233 25.64 31.64 -6.23
C GLY A 233 24.87 30.50 -6.85
N VAL A 234 24.58 30.54 -8.18
CA VAL A 234 23.83 29.46 -8.87
C VAL A 234 24.78 28.31 -9.20
N GLY A 235 24.99 27.43 -8.23
CA GLY A 235 25.84 26.26 -8.36
C GLY A 235 25.20 25.14 -9.19
N SER A 236 26.04 24.32 -9.83
CA SER A 236 25.64 23.10 -10.55
C SER A 236 25.96 21.83 -9.76
N ILE A 237 25.39 20.70 -10.20
CA ILE A 237 25.62 19.37 -9.60
C ILE A 237 27.07 18.90 -9.78
N GLY A 238 27.76 19.44 -10.79
CA GLY A 238 29.09 19.03 -11.20
C GLY A 238 29.08 17.90 -12.24
N ALA A 239 30.27 17.40 -12.57
CA ALA A 239 30.40 16.33 -13.56
C ALA A 239 29.92 14.99 -12.98
N LEU A 240 28.97 14.35 -13.66
CA LEU A 240 28.57 12.98 -13.32
C LEU A 240 29.68 12.00 -13.73
N ARG A 241 29.91 10.98 -12.90
CA ARG A 241 30.77 9.86 -13.30
C ARG A 241 30.10 9.06 -14.41
N ILE A 242 30.75 9.04 -15.57
CA ILE A 242 30.28 8.34 -16.76
C ILE A 242 30.67 6.87 -16.65
N GLY A 243 29.73 5.96 -16.86
CA GLY A 243 30.08 4.55 -17.02
C GLY A 243 29.00 3.56 -16.60
N PHE A 244 29.34 2.32 -16.76
CA PHE A 244 28.59 1.20 -16.23
C PHE A 244 28.58 1.28 -14.69
N PRO A 245 27.47 0.89 -14.01
CA PRO A 245 27.42 0.87 -12.55
C PRO A 245 28.63 0.13 -11.97
N PRO A 246 29.49 0.81 -11.17
CA PRO A 246 30.67 0.18 -10.62
C PRO A 246 30.28 -0.89 -9.60
N LEU A 247 31.13 -1.90 -9.46
CA LEU A 247 30.99 -2.88 -8.38
C LEU A 247 31.18 -2.19 -7.04
N SER A 248 30.29 -2.51 -6.13
CA SER A 248 30.29 -2.02 -4.75
C SER A 248 30.13 -3.17 -3.78
N SER A 249 30.49 -2.96 -2.52
CA SER A 249 30.32 -3.95 -1.48
C SER A 249 29.54 -3.35 -0.32
N PRO A 250 28.39 -3.95 0.06
CA PRO A 250 27.76 -3.68 1.34
C PRO A 250 28.73 -3.93 2.51
N ASP A 251 28.50 -3.28 3.62
CA ASP A 251 29.21 -3.54 4.86
C ASP A 251 28.54 -4.71 5.58
N PHE A 252 29.31 -5.78 5.86
CA PHE A 252 28.84 -6.97 6.54
C PHE A 252 29.19 -7.00 8.02
N ASP A 253 29.62 -5.85 8.59
CA ASP A 253 29.83 -5.76 10.03
C ASP A 253 28.53 -6.02 10.79
N TRP A 254 28.62 -6.86 11.83
CA TRP A 254 27.45 -7.28 12.59
C TRP A 254 26.74 -6.12 13.29
N GLN A 255 27.48 -5.13 13.76
CA GLN A 255 26.91 -3.96 14.44
C GLN A 255 26.15 -3.08 13.45
N THR A 256 26.68 -2.90 12.25
CA THR A 256 26.00 -2.20 11.13
C THR A 256 24.72 -2.93 10.75
N ILE A 257 24.76 -4.26 10.61
CA ILE A 257 23.57 -5.07 10.28
C ILE A 257 22.50 -4.94 11.36
N GLN A 258 22.85 -5.04 12.64
CA GLN A 258 21.89 -4.90 13.74
C GLN A 258 21.21 -3.52 13.76
N THR A 259 21.97 -2.47 13.48
CA THR A 259 21.45 -1.10 13.43
C THR A 259 20.50 -0.90 12.27
N LEU A 260 20.83 -1.46 11.09
CA LEU A 260 20.06 -1.24 9.86
C LEU A 260 18.89 -2.22 9.67
N ALA A 261 18.89 -3.39 10.33
CA ALA A 261 17.86 -4.42 10.11
C ALA A 261 16.41 -3.94 10.37
N PRO A 262 16.08 -3.22 11.45
CA PRO A 262 14.73 -2.71 11.66
C PRO A 262 14.30 -1.73 10.57
N ILE A 263 15.22 -0.86 10.14
CA ILE A 263 15.00 0.12 9.06
C ILE A 263 14.77 -0.62 7.74
N ALA A 264 15.62 -1.62 7.46
CA ALA A 264 15.53 -2.43 6.25
C ALA A 264 14.19 -3.19 6.15
N MET A 265 13.66 -3.69 7.26
CA MET A 265 12.35 -4.33 7.29
C MET A 265 11.23 -3.34 6.94
N ALA A 266 11.26 -2.13 7.50
CA ALA A 266 10.28 -1.09 7.18
C ALA A 266 10.33 -0.69 5.71
N VAL A 267 11.54 -0.45 5.17
CA VAL A 267 11.75 -0.13 3.76
C VAL A 267 11.31 -1.28 2.87
N ALA A 268 11.59 -2.55 3.25
CA ALA A 268 11.15 -3.72 2.50
C ALA A 268 9.63 -3.81 2.39
N LEU A 269 8.92 -3.61 3.50
CA LEU A 269 7.45 -3.63 3.53
C LEU A 269 6.85 -2.49 2.68
N LEU A 270 7.41 -1.28 2.79
CA LEU A 270 6.99 -0.14 1.97
C LEU A 270 7.20 -0.44 0.48
N ALA A 271 8.40 -0.86 0.11
CA ALA A 271 8.77 -1.13 -1.28
C ALA A 271 7.91 -2.26 -1.89
N LEU A 272 7.65 -3.35 -1.14
CA LEU A 272 6.79 -4.44 -1.57
C LEU A 272 5.34 -4.00 -1.74
N THR A 273 4.82 -3.20 -0.79
CA THR A 273 3.47 -2.66 -0.87
C THR A 273 3.29 -1.78 -2.11
N GLU A 274 4.24 -0.88 -2.35
CA GLU A 274 4.27 -0.02 -3.52
C GLU A 274 4.32 -0.86 -4.80
N ALA A 275 5.29 -1.77 -4.94
CA ALA A 275 5.47 -2.58 -6.13
C ALA A 275 4.25 -3.45 -6.46
N VAL A 276 3.71 -4.20 -5.49
CA VAL A 276 2.56 -5.09 -5.72
C VAL A 276 1.27 -4.33 -5.99
N SER A 277 1.05 -3.20 -5.29
CA SER A 277 -0.13 -2.35 -5.54
C SER A 277 -0.11 -1.78 -6.95
N ILE A 278 1.04 -1.30 -7.41
CA ILE A 278 1.22 -0.79 -8.77
C ILE A 278 1.09 -1.91 -9.79
N ALA A 279 1.72 -3.06 -9.56
CA ALA A 279 1.62 -4.22 -10.46
C ALA A 279 0.15 -4.65 -10.64
N ARG A 280 -0.62 -4.73 -9.56
CA ARG A 280 -2.05 -5.05 -9.59
C ARG A 280 -2.87 -3.98 -10.30
N SER A 281 -2.61 -2.70 -10.05
CA SER A 281 -3.29 -1.59 -10.75
C SER A 281 -3.07 -1.68 -12.25
N MET A 282 -1.83 -1.90 -12.70
CA MET A 282 -1.52 -2.10 -14.13
C MET A 282 -2.18 -3.37 -14.69
N ALA A 283 -2.23 -4.43 -13.90
CA ALA A 283 -2.84 -5.70 -14.28
C ALA A 283 -4.35 -5.60 -14.52
N LEU A 284 -5.06 -4.76 -13.79
CA LEU A 284 -6.49 -4.49 -14.02
C LEU A 284 -6.75 -3.91 -15.42
N HIS A 285 -5.84 -3.06 -15.91
CA HIS A 285 -5.94 -2.47 -17.24
C HIS A 285 -5.49 -3.42 -18.36
N THR A 286 -4.59 -4.36 -18.07
CA THR A 286 -3.97 -5.24 -19.08
C THR A 286 -4.49 -6.67 -19.04
N GLY A 287 -5.34 -7.02 -18.07
CA GLY A 287 -5.89 -8.37 -17.91
C GLY A 287 -4.87 -9.41 -17.43
N GLN A 288 -3.70 -9.00 -16.94
CA GLN A 288 -2.68 -9.89 -16.40
C GLN A 288 -3.04 -10.37 -14.99
N ARG A 289 -2.64 -11.61 -14.65
CA ARG A 289 -2.65 -12.10 -13.26
C ARG A 289 -1.28 -11.87 -12.63
N ILE A 290 -1.26 -11.28 -11.44
CA ILE A 290 -0.04 -11.02 -10.67
C ILE A 290 0.10 -12.05 -9.55
N ASP A 291 1.26 -12.69 -9.49
CA ASP A 291 1.70 -13.48 -8.34
C ASP A 291 2.52 -12.59 -7.40
N GLY A 292 1.93 -12.21 -6.25
CA GLY A 292 2.58 -11.34 -5.27
C GLY A 292 3.86 -11.94 -4.67
N ASN A 293 3.93 -13.27 -4.52
CA ASN A 293 5.14 -13.92 -3.99
C ASN A 293 6.28 -13.85 -5.00
N GLN A 294 5.98 -14.08 -6.27
CA GLN A 294 6.96 -13.97 -7.34
C GLN A 294 7.43 -12.52 -7.51
N GLU A 295 6.53 -11.54 -7.35
CA GLU A 295 6.90 -10.13 -7.36
C GLU A 295 7.87 -9.80 -6.21
N PHE A 296 7.63 -10.32 -5.01
CA PHE A 296 8.54 -10.18 -3.86
C PHE A 296 9.94 -10.74 -4.16
N ILE A 297 10.01 -11.93 -4.77
CA ILE A 297 11.29 -12.53 -5.17
C ILE A 297 12.00 -11.65 -6.20
N GLY A 298 11.29 -11.15 -7.19
CA GLY A 298 11.83 -10.26 -8.22
C GLY A 298 12.39 -8.95 -7.63
N GLN A 299 11.64 -8.29 -6.74
CA GLN A 299 12.08 -7.08 -6.05
C GLN A 299 13.27 -7.37 -5.11
N GLY A 300 13.24 -8.50 -4.38
CA GLY A 300 14.33 -8.92 -3.49
C GLY A 300 15.64 -9.14 -4.24
N LEU A 301 15.62 -9.92 -5.31
CA LEU A 301 16.79 -10.14 -6.17
C LEU A 301 17.29 -8.85 -6.81
N SER A 302 16.37 -7.98 -7.24
CA SER A 302 16.68 -6.67 -7.81
C SER A 302 17.49 -5.81 -6.83
N ASN A 303 17.05 -5.72 -5.57
CA ASN A 303 17.73 -4.95 -4.53
C ASN A 303 19.06 -5.59 -4.10
N ILE A 304 19.14 -6.92 -3.99
CA ILE A 304 20.41 -7.61 -3.70
C ILE A 304 21.44 -7.30 -4.79
N VAL A 305 21.08 -7.49 -6.07
CA VAL A 305 21.99 -7.20 -7.18
C VAL A 305 22.32 -5.70 -7.23
N GLY A 306 21.32 -4.84 -7.02
CA GLY A 306 21.50 -3.39 -6.96
C GLY A 306 22.56 -2.98 -5.95
N ALA A 307 22.56 -3.56 -4.76
CA ALA A 307 23.52 -3.25 -3.70
C ALA A 307 24.98 -3.54 -4.09
N PHE A 308 25.23 -4.53 -4.96
CA PHE A 308 26.56 -4.83 -5.47
C PHE A 308 26.96 -4.06 -6.74
N PHE A 309 26.02 -3.35 -7.36
CA PHE A 309 26.24 -2.54 -8.55
C PHE A 309 25.88 -1.07 -8.32
N SER A 310 26.18 -0.56 -7.13
CA SER A 310 26.03 0.85 -6.78
C SER A 310 24.59 1.39 -6.95
N GLY A 311 23.58 0.52 -6.94
CA GLY A 311 22.17 0.88 -6.90
C GLY A 311 21.67 0.91 -5.46
N TYR A 312 20.97 1.97 -5.08
CA TYR A 312 20.29 2.00 -3.78
C TYR A 312 18.87 1.43 -3.86
N ALA A 313 18.22 1.24 -2.70
CA ALA A 313 16.94 0.56 -2.57
C ALA A 313 15.90 1.05 -3.58
N SER A 314 15.32 0.10 -4.31
CA SER A 314 14.41 0.32 -5.42
C SER A 314 13.05 -0.35 -5.18
N SER A 315 12.02 0.15 -5.84
CA SER A 315 10.66 -0.39 -5.83
C SER A 315 9.99 -0.17 -7.19
N GLY A 316 8.76 -0.63 -7.36
CA GLY A 316 7.94 -0.30 -8.51
C GLY A 316 7.59 1.18 -8.55
N SER A 317 7.57 1.78 -9.74
CA SER A 317 7.21 3.19 -9.93
C SER A 317 5.89 3.34 -10.67
N PHE A 318 4.89 3.98 -10.07
CA PHE A 318 3.58 4.19 -10.70
C PHE A 318 3.70 5.00 -11.99
N ASN A 319 4.42 6.13 -11.95
CA ASN A 319 4.58 7.01 -13.10
C ASN A 319 5.28 6.32 -14.27
N ARG A 320 6.34 5.57 -14.00
CA ARG A 320 7.09 4.85 -15.03
C ARG A 320 6.31 3.67 -15.58
N SER A 321 5.64 2.90 -14.71
CA SER A 321 4.81 1.76 -15.12
C SER A 321 3.59 2.21 -15.90
N GLY A 322 2.92 3.29 -15.47
CA GLY A 322 1.81 3.90 -16.20
C GLY A 322 2.22 4.40 -17.57
N LEU A 323 3.39 5.06 -17.67
CA LEU A 323 3.93 5.49 -18.94
C LEU A 323 4.32 4.32 -19.85
N ASN A 324 4.86 3.25 -19.29
CA ASN A 324 5.22 2.03 -20.00
C ASN A 324 3.98 1.41 -20.67
N VAL A 325 2.85 1.32 -19.93
CA VAL A 325 1.57 0.87 -20.49
C VAL A 325 1.05 1.83 -21.56
N GLN A 326 1.08 3.16 -21.32
CA GLN A 326 0.61 4.18 -22.27
C GLN A 326 1.45 4.21 -23.55
N ALA A 327 2.75 3.92 -23.45
CA ALA A 327 3.65 3.81 -24.60
C ALA A 327 3.48 2.50 -25.39
N GLY A 328 2.59 1.61 -24.94
CA GLY A 328 2.23 0.38 -25.63
C GLY A 328 3.13 -0.81 -25.33
N ALA A 329 3.86 -0.82 -24.21
CA ALA A 329 4.64 -1.98 -23.77
C ALA A 329 3.76 -3.24 -23.68
N GLN A 330 4.31 -4.38 -24.12
CA GLN A 330 3.62 -5.66 -24.16
C GLN A 330 4.29 -6.74 -23.30
N THR A 331 5.59 -6.59 -23.05
CA THR A 331 6.38 -7.54 -22.24
C THR A 331 7.36 -6.82 -21.31
N PRO A 332 7.94 -7.51 -20.33
CA PRO A 332 8.98 -6.95 -19.47
C PRO A 332 10.25 -6.48 -20.20
N LEU A 333 10.41 -6.83 -21.48
CA LEU A 333 11.53 -6.31 -22.30
C LEU A 333 11.53 -4.79 -22.40
N ALA A 334 10.38 -4.13 -22.32
CA ALA A 334 10.31 -2.68 -22.31
C ALA A 334 11.12 -2.06 -21.15
N ALA A 335 11.06 -2.63 -19.95
CA ALA A 335 11.86 -2.20 -18.80
C ALA A 335 13.37 -2.49 -19.01
N ILE A 336 13.69 -3.62 -19.62
CA ILE A 336 15.08 -3.97 -19.97
C ILE A 336 15.62 -2.99 -21.01
N PHE A 337 14.88 -2.71 -22.07
CA PHE A 337 15.27 -1.70 -23.06
C PHE A 337 15.43 -0.31 -22.46
N SER A 338 14.55 0.06 -21.52
CA SER A 338 14.67 1.34 -20.82
C SER A 338 15.99 1.44 -20.05
N ALA A 339 16.42 0.37 -19.38
CA ALA A 339 17.70 0.32 -18.67
C ALA A 339 18.90 0.39 -19.64
N VAL A 340 18.83 -0.32 -20.77
CA VAL A 340 19.88 -0.29 -21.81
C VAL A 340 19.98 1.11 -22.46
N PHE A 341 18.84 1.70 -22.82
CA PHE A 341 18.83 3.06 -23.38
C PHE A 341 19.30 4.09 -22.36
N LEU A 342 18.98 3.94 -21.08
CA LEU A 342 19.50 4.80 -20.02
C LEU A 342 21.03 4.73 -19.96
N LEU A 343 21.62 3.54 -20.04
CA LEU A 343 23.07 3.37 -20.09
C LEU A 343 23.67 4.11 -21.30
N LEU A 344 23.06 3.95 -22.49
CA LEU A 344 23.53 4.64 -23.71
C LEU A 344 23.41 6.17 -23.55
N ILE A 345 22.29 6.65 -23.01
CA ILE A 345 22.09 8.08 -22.74
C ILE A 345 23.17 8.60 -21.78
N MET A 346 23.47 7.87 -20.71
CA MET A 346 24.55 8.26 -19.78
C MET A 346 25.91 8.37 -20.46
N LEU A 347 26.25 7.42 -21.33
CA LEU A 347 27.53 7.46 -22.03
C LEU A 347 27.69 8.70 -22.93
N PHE A 348 26.59 9.19 -23.52
CA PHE A 348 26.63 10.33 -24.46
C PHE A 348 26.29 11.68 -23.80
N LEU A 349 25.39 11.72 -22.83
CA LEU A 349 24.87 12.96 -22.24
C LEU A 349 25.48 13.33 -20.89
N ALA A 350 26.26 12.45 -20.26
CA ALA A 350 26.87 12.74 -18.96
C ALA A 350 27.71 14.03 -18.91
N PRO A 351 28.43 14.44 -19.96
CA PRO A 351 29.13 15.73 -19.97
C PRO A 351 28.20 16.93 -19.82
N LEU A 352 26.93 16.81 -20.23
CA LEU A 352 25.94 17.90 -20.09
C LEU A 352 25.42 18.05 -18.66
N ALA A 353 25.56 17.04 -17.82
CA ALA A 353 25.09 17.07 -16.43
C ALA A 353 25.81 18.13 -15.59
N GLN A 354 27.04 18.49 -15.92
CA GLN A 354 27.76 19.56 -15.25
C GLN A 354 27.07 20.94 -15.36
N TYR A 355 26.16 21.11 -16.31
CA TYR A 355 25.38 22.34 -16.48
C TYR A 355 24.02 22.31 -15.76
N LEU A 356 23.70 21.24 -15.03
CA LEU A 356 22.44 21.13 -14.29
C LEU A 356 22.52 21.91 -12.97
N PRO A 357 21.76 23.02 -12.81
CA PRO A 357 21.81 23.80 -11.60
C PRO A 357 21.03 23.16 -10.46
N VAL A 358 21.57 23.20 -9.24
CA VAL A 358 20.91 22.69 -8.03
C VAL A 358 19.54 23.38 -7.81
N ALA A 359 19.44 24.66 -8.15
CA ALA A 359 18.22 25.44 -8.09
C ALA A 359 17.10 24.89 -8.98
N ALA A 360 17.42 24.48 -10.23
CA ALA A 360 16.42 23.86 -11.11
C ALA A 360 15.96 22.50 -10.58
N MET A 361 16.87 21.72 -10.01
CA MET A 361 16.54 20.46 -9.36
C MET A 361 15.57 20.67 -8.19
N ALA A 362 15.82 21.67 -7.34
CA ALA A 362 14.90 22.02 -6.26
C ALA A 362 13.52 22.41 -6.79
N GLY A 363 13.44 23.21 -7.86
CA GLY A 363 12.18 23.55 -8.52
C GLY A 363 11.41 22.33 -9.02
N ILE A 364 12.10 21.39 -9.69
CA ILE A 364 11.50 20.13 -10.16
C ILE A 364 10.98 19.32 -8.96
N LEU A 365 11.72 19.24 -7.86
CA LEU A 365 11.33 18.48 -6.67
C LEU A 365 10.10 19.08 -5.98
N PHE A 366 9.89 20.40 -6.00
CA PHE A 366 8.62 21.00 -5.57
C PHE A 366 7.45 20.57 -6.44
N VAL A 367 7.63 20.51 -7.77
CA VAL A 367 6.57 20.00 -8.68
C VAL A 367 6.28 18.51 -8.44
N VAL A 368 7.31 17.71 -8.19
CA VAL A 368 7.18 16.29 -7.81
C VAL A 368 6.42 16.16 -6.50
N ALA A 369 6.82 16.89 -5.46
CA ALA A 369 6.17 16.87 -4.15
C ALA A 369 4.67 17.20 -4.26
N TRP A 370 4.32 18.26 -5.00
CA TRP A 370 2.92 18.60 -5.27
C TRP A 370 2.17 17.46 -5.98
N GLY A 371 2.81 16.82 -6.95
CA GLY A 371 2.23 15.72 -7.72
C GLY A 371 2.05 14.41 -6.93
N LEU A 372 2.72 14.26 -5.79
CA LEU A 372 2.59 13.09 -4.90
C LEU A 372 1.36 13.17 -4.00
N ILE A 373 0.82 14.36 -3.75
CA ILE A 373 -0.37 14.53 -2.93
C ILE A 373 -1.59 14.20 -3.77
N ASP A 374 -2.22 13.08 -3.46
CA ASP A 374 -3.48 12.68 -4.10
C ASP A 374 -4.67 13.33 -3.39
N PHE A 375 -4.91 14.60 -3.73
CA PHE A 375 -6.00 15.39 -3.16
C PHE A 375 -7.38 14.76 -3.37
N HIS A 376 -7.55 14.03 -4.48
CA HIS A 376 -8.83 13.40 -4.80
C HIS A 376 -9.14 12.25 -3.84
N HIS A 377 -8.22 11.30 -3.71
CA HIS A 377 -8.38 10.18 -2.78
C HIS A 377 -8.39 10.63 -1.31
N ILE A 378 -7.59 11.65 -0.94
CA ILE A 378 -7.65 12.23 0.41
C ILE A 378 -9.06 12.78 0.70
N ALA A 379 -9.63 13.56 -0.21
CA ALA A 379 -10.97 14.12 -0.05
C ALA A 379 -12.06 13.03 0.00
N GLU A 380 -11.91 11.98 -0.80
CA GLU A 380 -12.79 10.82 -0.81
C GLU A 380 -12.75 10.08 0.54
N ILE A 381 -11.56 9.74 1.03
CA ILE A 381 -11.37 9.05 2.32
C ILE A 381 -11.99 9.85 3.46
N LEU A 382 -11.71 11.17 3.53
CA LEU A 382 -12.22 12.05 4.58
C LEU A 382 -13.76 12.17 4.56
N ARG A 383 -14.39 12.02 3.41
CA ARG A 383 -15.86 12.12 3.25
C ARG A 383 -16.56 10.80 3.55
N VAL A 384 -15.97 9.66 3.16
CA VAL A 384 -16.66 8.36 3.14
C VAL A 384 -16.51 7.59 4.47
N SER A 385 -15.34 7.65 5.11
CA SER A 385 -15.06 6.77 6.25
C SER A 385 -14.27 7.46 7.37
N ARG A 386 -14.89 7.58 8.55
CA ARG A 386 -14.24 8.14 9.74
C ARG A 386 -13.05 7.30 10.21
N SER A 387 -13.15 5.98 10.11
CA SER A 387 -12.06 5.06 10.51
C SER A 387 -10.86 5.21 9.59
N GLU A 388 -11.09 5.24 8.28
CA GLU A 388 -10.05 5.45 7.28
C GLU A 388 -9.44 6.86 7.40
N SER A 389 -10.26 7.89 7.67
CA SER A 389 -9.78 9.24 7.95
C SER A 389 -8.84 9.29 9.14
N ALA A 390 -9.15 8.55 10.21
CA ALA A 390 -8.28 8.45 11.38
C ALA A 390 -6.92 7.80 11.03
N VAL A 391 -6.93 6.74 10.22
CA VAL A 391 -5.70 6.09 9.74
C VAL A 391 -4.88 7.05 8.88
N LEU A 392 -5.51 7.73 7.92
CA LEU A 392 -4.86 8.70 7.04
C LEU A 392 -4.19 9.82 7.84
N VAL A 393 -4.95 10.47 8.72
CA VAL A 393 -4.45 11.60 9.51
C VAL A 393 -3.37 11.15 10.49
N ALA A 394 -3.54 10.01 11.17
CA ALA A 394 -2.54 9.48 12.08
C ALA A 394 -1.24 9.13 11.35
N THR A 395 -1.31 8.50 10.17
CA THR A 395 -0.14 8.17 9.36
C THR A 395 0.54 9.44 8.86
N TRP A 396 -0.23 10.40 8.35
CA TRP A 396 0.29 11.69 7.87
C TRP A 396 0.99 12.47 8.98
N MET A 397 0.36 12.59 10.17
CA MET A 397 0.96 13.26 11.33
C MET A 397 2.21 12.54 11.83
N ALA A 398 2.16 11.20 11.92
CA ALA A 398 3.32 10.40 12.28
C ALA A 398 4.49 10.62 11.30
N THR A 399 4.22 10.70 9.99
CA THR A 399 5.23 10.96 8.96
C THR A 399 5.95 12.31 9.18
N LEU A 400 5.25 13.33 9.71
CA LEU A 400 5.81 14.65 9.96
C LEU A 400 6.49 14.80 11.32
N THR A 401 6.14 13.97 12.31
CA THR A 401 6.53 14.19 13.72
C THR A 401 7.43 13.09 14.29
N VAL A 402 7.38 11.88 13.72
CA VAL A 402 8.16 10.73 14.18
C VAL A 402 9.14 10.32 13.08
N GLN A 403 10.05 9.40 13.36
CA GLN A 403 10.90 8.81 12.33
C GLN A 403 10.04 8.07 11.29
N LEU A 404 10.40 8.19 10.03
CA LEU A 404 9.57 7.83 8.88
C LEU A 404 9.18 6.34 8.86
N GLU A 405 10.06 5.47 9.32
CA GLU A 405 9.82 4.03 9.44
C GLU A 405 8.71 3.72 10.45
N PHE A 406 8.68 4.42 11.59
CA PHE A 406 7.63 4.23 12.59
C PHE A 406 6.27 4.74 12.11
N ALA A 407 6.23 5.75 11.24
CA ALA A 407 4.98 6.25 10.68
C ALA A 407 4.23 5.16 9.90
N ILE A 408 4.96 4.34 9.12
CA ILE A 408 4.37 3.21 8.40
C ILE A 408 3.83 2.17 9.38
N TYR A 409 4.62 1.80 10.40
CA TYR A 409 4.19 0.83 11.41
C TYR A 409 2.96 1.31 12.18
N ILE A 410 2.91 2.60 12.55
CA ILE A 410 1.75 3.21 13.22
C ILE A 410 0.52 3.13 12.32
N GLY A 411 0.66 3.49 11.04
CA GLY A 411 -0.44 3.42 10.07
C GLY A 411 -0.97 2.00 9.89
N VAL A 412 -0.08 1.04 9.68
CA VAL A 412 -0.43 -0.38 9.51
C VAL A 412 -1.06 -0.95 10.78
N ALA A 413 -0.46 -0.71 11.94
CA ALA A 413 -0.99 -1.17 13.22
C ALA A 413 -2.38 -0.59 13.50
N LEU A 414 -2.57 0.71 13.29
CA LEU A 414 -3.87 1.36 13.49
C LEU A 414 -4.92 0.83 12.51
N SER A 415 -4.57 0.65 11.23
CA SER A 415 -5.46 0.06 10.22
C SER A 415 -5.90 -1.36 10.63
N LEU A 416 -4.95 -2.18 11.06
CA LEU A 416 -5.22 -3.54 11.51
C LEU A 416 -6.08 -3.57 12.78
N LEU A 417 -5.79 -2.72 13.76
CA LEU A 417 -6.58 -2.60 14.99
C LEU A 417 -8.05 -2.21 14.69
N LEU A 418 -8.25 -1.23 13.81
CA LEU A 418 -9.60 -0.81 13.42
C LEU A 418 -10.33 -1.89 12.63
N TYR A 419 -9.63 -2.63 11.77
CA TYR A 419 -10.18 -3.79 11.08
C TYR A 419 -10.59 -4.90 12.06
N LEU A 420 -9.71 -5.25 13.01
CA LEU A 420 -10.00 -6.25 14.04
C LEU A 420 -11.18 -5.82 14.91
N LYS A 421 -11.22 -4.54 15.34
CA LYS A 421 -12.35 -3.98 16.09
C LYS A 421 -13.66 -4.12 15.32
N ARG A 422 -13.67 -3.77 14.02
CA ARG A 422 -14.87 -3.90 13.18
C ARG A 422 -15.30 -5.36 13.02
N THR A 423 -14.35 -6.26 12.83
CA THR A 423 -14.64 -7.70 12.65
C THR A 423 -15.10 -8.36 13.95
N SER A 424 -14.63 -7.88 15.11
CA SER A 424 -15.06 -8.39 16.43
C SER A 424 -16.46 -7.93 16.86
N GLN A 425 -17.13 -7.10 16.08
CA GLN A 425 -18.47 -6.60 16.34
C GLN A 425 -19.44 -6.97 15.19
N PRO A 426 -19.73 -8.29 14.98
CA PRO A 426 -20.71 -8.71 13.99
C PRO A 426 -22.09 -8.13 14.35
N SER A 427 -22.88 -7.72 13.35
CA SER A 427 -24.21 -7.23 13.62
C SER A 427 -25.13 -8.37 14.08
N VAL A 428 -25.93 -8.08 15.11
CA VAL A 428 -26.99 -8.95 15.60
C VAL A 428 -28.31 -8.23 15.37
N ASP A 429 -28.97 -8.59 14.28
CA ASP A 429 -30.17 -7.89 13.81
C ASP A 429 -31.43 -8.65 14.22
N ASP A 430 -32.41 -7.94 14.78
CA ASP A 430 -33.76 -8.45 14.94
C ASP A 430 -34.42 -8.60 13.56
N VAL A 431 -34.85 -9.79 13.24
CA VAL A 431 -35.45 -10.08 11.93
C VAL A 431 -36.81 -10.78 12.06
N LYS A 432 -37.69 -10.51 11.13
CA LYS A 432 -39.04 -11.07 11.09
C LYS A 432 -39.23 -11.87 9.81
N PRO A 433 -40.10 -12.90 9.81
CA PRO A 433 -40.41 -13.63 8.61
C PRO A 433 -41.15 -12.74 7.60
N VAL A 434 -40.81 -12.87 6.33
CA VAL A 434 -41.51 -12.21 5.23
C VAL A 434 -42.74 -13.07 4.87
N PRO A 435 -43.97 -12.53 4.99
CA PRO A 435 -45.17 -13.32 4.70
C PRO A 435 -45.22 -13.79 3.26
N GLY A 436 -45.64 -15.05 3.07
CA GLY A 436 -45.90 -15.62 1.73
C GLY A 436 -44.65 -16.05 0.95
N GLN A 437 -43.45 -15.99 1.52
CA GLN A 437 -42.24 -16.49 0.85
C GLN A 437 -41.89 -17.92 1.30
N MET A 438 -41.67 -18.80 0.33
CA MET A 438 -41.13 -20.15 0.49
C MET A 438 -39.92 -20.30 -0.43
N PRO A 439 -38.74 -20.69 0.04
CA PRO A 439 -38.37 -20.96 1.44
C PRO A 439 -38.45 -19.71 2.33
N PRO A 440 -38.53 -19.86 3.69
CA PRO A 440 -38.71 -18.75 4.61
C PRO A 440 -37.60 -17.70 4.46
N ALA A 441 -38.00 -16.45 4.15
CA ALA A 441 -37.10 -15.31 4.14
C ALA A 441 -37.34 -14.46 5.39
N PHE A 442 -36.28 -13.79 5.86
CA PHE A 442 -36.30 -12.95 7.06
C PHE A 442 -35.80 -11.55 6.71
N SER A 443 -36.49 -10.53 7.22
CA SER A 443 -36.12 -9.11 6.99
C SER A 443 -36.21 -8.32 8.29
N ALA A 444 -35.31 -7.37 8.48
CA ALA A 444 -35.36 -6.39 9.57
C ALA A 444 -36.43 -5.29 9.31
N ALA A 445 -36.87 -5.11 8.06
CA ALA A 445 -37.76 -4.04 7.65
C ALA A 445 -39.26 -4.33 7.86
N THR A 446 -39.62 -5.44 8.48
CA THR A 446 -41.02 -5.81 8.67
C THR A 446 -41.57 -5.25 9.98
N ALA A 447 -42.69 -4.53 9.89
CA ALA A 447 -43.43 -3.99 11.02
C ALA A 447 -44.26 -5.05 11.80
N LEU A 448 -43.93 -6.33 11.66
CA LEU A 448 -44.61 -7.39 12.37
C LEU A 448 -44.22 -7.38 13.85
N PRO A 449 -45.18 -7.66 14.77
CA PRO A 449 -44.85 -7.79 16.18
C PRO A 449 -43.99 -9.02 16.46
N ASP A 450 -43.33 -9.06 17.62
CA ASP A 450 -42.57 -10.23 18.07
C ASP A 450 -43.50 -11.37 18.51
N CYS A 451 -43.10 -12.62 18.25
CA CYS A 451 -43.71 -13.75 18.92
C CYS A 451 -43.39 -13.70 20.40
N PRO A 452 -44.37 -13.85 21.32
CA PRO A 452 -44.11 -13.74 22.75
C PRO A 452 -43.13 -14.77 23.36
N GLN A 453 -42.80 -15.83 22.60
CA GLN A 453 -41.95 -16.92 23.10
C GLN A 453 -40.68 -17.10 22.28
N LEU A 454 -40.66 -16.66 21.00
CA LEU A 454 -39.57 -16.91 20.04
C LEU A 454 -39.01 -15.57 19.54
N LYS A 455 -37.74 -15.34 19.81
CA LYS A 455 -36.97 -14.26 19.17
C LYS A 455 -36.24 -14.78 17.96
N ILE A 456 -36.28 -14.04 16.86
CA ILE A 456 -35.52 -14.38 15.65
C ILE A 456 -34.43 -13.36 15.45
N VAL A 457 -33.20 -13.82 15.44
CA VAL A 457 -32.02 -12.98 15.28
C VAL A 457 -31.18 -13.43 14.09
N ARG A 458 -30.59 -12.49 13.37
CA ARG A 458 -29.61 -12.76 12.33
C ARG A 458 -28.26 -12.24 12.77
N ILE A 459 -27.23 -13.08 12.70
CA ILE A 459 -25.85 -12.66 12.90
C ILE A 459 -25.18 -12.51 11.51
N ASN A 460 -24.68 -11.31 11.22
CA ASN A 460 -23.92 -11.03 10.01
C ASN A 460 -22.45 -10.77 10.37
N GLY A 461 -21.59 -11.72 10.02
CA GLY A 461 -20.16 -11.67 10.29
C GLY A 461 -19.60 -13.02 10.72
N SER A 462 -18.39 -13.01 11.28
CA SER A 462 -17.70 -14.21 11.76
C SER A 462 -17.90 -14.35 13.27
N ILE A 463 -18.07 -15.58 13.73
CA ILE A 463 -18.15 -15.92 15.16
C ILE A 463 -16.80 -16.51 15.56
N PHE A 464 -15.96 -15.72 16.19
CA PHE A 464 -14.63 -16.12 16.62
C PHE A 464 -14.33 -15.57 18.02
N PHE A 465 -13.25 -16.00 18.64
CA PHE A 465 -12.91 -15.65 20.02
C PHE A 465 -13.03 -14.14 20.31
N GLY A 466 -12.65 -13.27 19.35
CA GLY A 466 -12.74 -11.81 19.51
C GLY A 466 -14.15 -11.25 19.42
N ALA A 467 -15.12 -12.00 18.86
CA ALA A 467 -16.52 -11.57 18.72
C ALA A 467 -17.43 -12.09 19.85
N VAL A 468 -16.98 -13.10 20.60
CA VAL A 468 -17.82 -13.81 21.60
C VAL A 468 -18.39 -12.87 22.65
N ASN A 469 -17.59 -11.96 23.21
CA ASN A 469 -18.08 -11.02 24.22
C ASN A 469 -19.18 -10.12 23.69
N HIS A 470 -18.99 -9.55 22.50
CA HIS A 470 -20.00 -8.70 21.86
C HIS A 470 -21.30 -9.46 21.57
N LEU A 471 -21.19 -10.69 21.08
CA LEU A 471 -22.36 -11.53 20.84
C LEU A 471 -23.07 -11.89 22.13
N GLN A 472 -22.35 -12.20 23.20
CA GLN A 472 -22.90 -12.49 24.52
C GLN A 472 -23.64 -11.28 25.09
N GLU A 473 -23.05 -10.09 25.02
CA GLU A 473 -23.68 -8.83 25.45
C GLU A 473 -24.93 -8.54 24.61
N SER A 474 -24.88 -8.75 23.31
CA SER A 474 -26.02 -8.54 22.39
C SER A 474 -27.18 -9.48 22.74
N MET A 475 -26.88 -10.77 22.98
CA MET A 475 -27.91 -11.75 23.39
C MET A 475 -28.52 -11.44 24.76
N GLN A 476 -27.71 -10.99 25.73
CA GLN A 476 -28.18 -10.56 27.03
C GLN A 476 -29.06 -9.31 26.92
N ALA A 477 -28.71 -8.34 26.07
CA ALA A 477 -29.53 -7.16 25.83
C ALA A 477 -30.88 -7.50 25.21
N ILE A 478 -30.95 -8.49 24.33
CA ILE A 478 -32.20 -9.01 23.76
C ILE A 478 -33.05 -9.65 24.86
N ASP A 479 -32.45 -10.46 25.74
CA ASP A 479 -33.16 -11.10 26.84
C ASP A 479 -33.69 -10.09 27.86
N ALA A 480 -32.93 -9.02 28.14
CA ALA A 480 -33.36 -7.95 29.04
C ALA A 480 -34.58 -7.19 28.51
N GLN A 481 -34.74 -7.07 27.18
CA GLN A 481 -35.93 -6.44 26.59
C GLN A 481 -37.19 -7.28 26.77
N ASN A 482 -37.09 -8.60 26.70
CA ASN A 482 -38.20 -9.50 26.94
C ASN A 482 -37.73 -10.85 27.49
N PRO A 483 -37.76 -11.05 28.82
CA PRO A 483 -37.35 -12.30 29.48
C PRO A 483 -38.18 -13.53 29.09
N ALA A 484 -39.34 -13.33 28.48
CA ALA A 484 -40.17 -14.44 27.99
C ALA A 484 -39.67 -15.09 26.69
N HIS A 485 -38.70 -14.46 26.00
CA HIS A 485 -38.07 -14.98 24.78
C HIS A 485 -37.01 -16.06 25.13
N VAL A 486 -37.44 -17.17 25.72
CA VAL A 486 -36.57 -18.29 26.08
C VAL A 486 -36.11 -19.11 24.84
N HIS A 487 -36.87 -19.03 23.73
CA HIS A 487 -36.53 -19.64 22.45
C HIS A 487 -35.89 -18.60 21.51
N VAL A 488 -34.81 -18.99 20.86
CA VAL A 488 -34.12 -18.15 19.87
C VAL A 488 -33.91 -18.93 18.57
N LEU A 489 -34.33 -18.33 17.47
CA LEU A 489 -33.98 -18.77 16.13
C LEU A 489 -32.85 -17.90 15.59
N LEU A 490 -31.69 -18.49 15.37
CA LEU A 490 -30.53 -17.88 14.77
C LEU A 490 -30.56 -18.09 13.26
N VAL A 491 -30.77 -17.05 12.48
CA VAL A 491 -30.61 -17.06 11.02
C VAL A 491 -29.12 -16.95 10.72
N ALA A 492 -28.50 -18.08 10.36
CA ALA A 492 -27.05 -18.24 10.27
C ALA A 492 -26.47 -18.03 8.86
N SER A 493 -27.30 -17.65 7.87
CA SER A 493 -26.86 -17.43 6.50
C SER A 493 -25.78 -16.33 6.34
N GLY A 494 -25.74 -15.38 7.29
CA GLY A 494 -24.73 -14.30 7.37
C GLY A 494 -23.41 -14.70 8.04
N ILE A 495 -23.34 -15.91 8.63
CA ILE A 495 -22.13 -16.40 9.32
C ILE A 495 -21.19 -17.01 8.29
N ASN A 496 -20.01 -16.41 8.11
CA ASN A 496 -19.03 -16.85 7.12
C ASN A 496 -17.95 -17.76 7.70
N PHE A 497 -17.65 -17.62 8.98
CA PHE A 497 -16.58 -18.35 9.65
C PHE A 497 -16.93 -18.52 11.14
N VAL A 498 -16.57 -19.69 11.68
CA VAL A 498 -16.66 -19.99 13.12
C VAL A 498 -15.35 -20.66 13.53
N ASP A 499 -14.71 -20.16 14.60
CA ASP A 499 -13.56 -20.83 15.21
C ASP A 499 -14.00 -21.72 16.41
N LEU A 500 -13.03 -22.33 17.09
CA LEU A 500 -13.31 -23.17 18.25
C LEU A 500 -14.00 -22.38 19.39
N GLY A 501 -13.57 -21.15 19.66
CA GLY A 501 -14.17 -20.28 20.69
C GLY A 501 -15.61 -19.91 20.36
N GLY A 502 -15.87 -19.57 19.10
CA GLY A 502 -17.22 -19.31 18.59
C GLY A 502 -18.13 -20.54 18.64
N ALA A 503 -17.62 -21.71 18.30
CA ALA A 503 -18.36 -22.97 18.39
C ALA A 503 -18.75 -23.32 19.85
N GLN A 504 -17.80 -23.15 20.77
CA GLN A 504 -18.05 -23.34 22.22
C GLN A 504 -19.09 -22.36 22.75
N TRP A 505 -19.03 -21.09 22.33
CA TRP A 505 -20.03 -20.11 22.71
C TRP A 505 -21.43 -20.48 22.21
N LEU A 506 -21.59 -20.93 20.96
CA LEU A 506 -22.89 -21.40 20.44
C LEU A 506 -23.43 -22.58 21.24
N ALA A 507 -22.58 -23.53 21.63
CA ALA A 507 -22.98 -24.67 22.47
C ALA A 507 -23.40 -24.21 23.87
N GLN A 508 -22.66 -23.28 24.48
CA GLN A 508 -23.00 -22.69 25.80
C GLN A 508 -24.33 -21.95 25.73
N GLU A 509 -24.57 -21.15 24.70
CA GLU A 509 -25.84 -20.45 24.52
C GLU A 509 -27.01 -21.40 24.36
N ALA A 510 -26.82 -22.50 23.60
CA ALA A 510 -27.85 -23.54 23.51
C ALA A 510 -28.15 -24.21 24.88
N GLN A 511 -27.12 -24.47 25.70
CA GLN A 511 -27.29 -25.00 27.06
C GLN A 511 -28.00 -23.98 27.95
N ARG A 512 -27.62 -22.71 27.86
CA ARG A 512 -28.25 -21.61 28.63
C ARG A 512 -29.75 -21.51 28.28
N ARG A 513 -30.12 -21.56 27.01
CA ARG A 513 -31.53 -21.54 26.57
C ARG A 513 -32.31 -22.75 27.10
N ARG A 514 -31.72 -23.93 27.06
CA ARG A 514 -32.34 -25.14 27.64
C ARG A 514 -32.57 -25.00 29.16
N ALA A 515 -31.62 -24.46 29.89
CA ALA A 515 -31.76 -24.19 31.32
C ALA A 515 -32.90 -23.21 31.66
N LEU A 516 -33.20 -22.28 30.74
CA LEU A 516 -34.34 -21.35 30.84
C LEU A 516 -35.66 -21.97 30.37
N GLY A 517 -35.69 -23.25 30.02
CA GLY A 517 -36.87 -23.93 29.47
C GLY A 517 -37.18 -23.64 28.02
N GLY A 518 -36.20 -23.13 27.26
CA GLY A 518 -36.30 -22.79 25.84
C GLY A 518 -35.34 -23.59 24.95
N GLY A 519 -34.93 -23.02 23.86
CA GLY A 519 -33.99 -23.63 22.91
C GLY A 519 -33.34 -22.65 21.97
N LEU A 520 -32.17 -23.03 21.44
CA LEU A 520 -31.48 -22.37 20.33
C LEU A 520 -31.68 -23.18 19.06
N TYR A 521 -32.22 -22.57 18.03
CA TYR A 521 -32.46 -23.16 16.72
C TYR A 521 -31.59 -22.44 15.69
N ILE A 522 -30.96 -23.17 14.79
CA ILE A 522 -30.04 -22.62 13.79
C ILE A 522 -30.62 -22.89 12.39
N PHE A 523 -30.83 -21.83 11.65
CA PHE A 523 -31.38 -21.89 10.30
C PHE A 523 -30.36 -21.46 9.25
N HIS A 524 -30.19 -22.28 8.23
CA HIS A 524 -29.41 -22.03 7.01
C HIS A 524 -27.96 -21.63 7.33
N MET A 525 -27.25 -22.46 8.09
CA MET A 525 -25.81 -22.32 8.32
C MET A 525 -25.04 -22.84 7.11
N LYS A 526 -23.97 -22.13 6.71
CA LYS A 526 -23.07 -22.52 5.63
C LYS A 526 -22.25 -23.77 6.00
N ASP A 527 -21.76 -24.48 4.99
CA ASP A 527 -21.05 -25.76 5.17
C ASP A 527 -19.75 -25.61 5.99
N GLU A 528 -18.96 -24.54 5.77
CA GLU A 528 -17.69 -24.35 6.48
C GLU A 528 -17.88 -24.12 7.98
N PRO A 529 -18.72 -23.17 8.45
CA PRO A 529 -19.10 -23.05 9.86
C PRO A 529 -19.70 -24.33 10.45
N LEU A 530 -20.58 -25.03 9.71
CA LEU A 530 -21.19 -26.28 10.17
C LEU A 530 -20.14 -27.38 10.37
N ALA A 531 -19.16 -27.49 9.47
CA ALA A 531 -18.05 -28.43 9.59
C ALA A 531 -17.22 -28.16 10.87
N MET A 532 -17.01 -26.89 11.23
CA MET A 532 -16.33 -26.55 12.48
C MET A 532 -17.15 -26.97 13.70
N LEU A 533 -18.46 -26.73 13.72
CA LEU A 533 -19.33 -27.17 14.82
C LEU A 533 -19.29 -28.69 15.01
N ARG A 534 -19.30 -29.47 13.92
CA ARG A 534 -19.18 -30.93 13.98
C ARG A 534 -17.81 -31.38 14.51
N LYS A 535 -16.72 -30.77 14.06
CA LYS A 535 -15.37 -31.10 14.54
C LYS A 535 -15.14 -30.77 16.01
N SER A 536 -15.79 -29.74 16.52
CA SER A 536 -15.66 -29.30 17.92
C SER A 536 -16.60 -30.00 18.89
N GLY A 537 -17.54 -30.83 18.42
CA GLY A 537 -18.61 -31.42 19.25
C GLY A 537 -19.72 -30.44 19.61
N ALA A 538 -19.67 -29.21 19.12
CA ALA A 538 -20.71 -28.21 19.38
C ALA A 538 -22.03 -28.54 18.66
N PHE A 539 -21.96 -29.22 17.50
CA PHE A 539 -23.14 -29.67 16.77
C PHE A 539 -23.98 -30.63 17.59
N GLU A 540 -23.37 -31.62 18.23
CA GLU A 540 -24.01 -32.60 19.12
C GLU A 540 -24.50 -31.93 20.41
N ALA A 541 -23.71 -30.98 20.96
CA ALA A 541 -24.08 -30.22 22.14
C ALA A 541 -25.31 -29.30 21.93
N ILE A 542 -25.47 -28.75 20.74
CA ILE A 542 -26.67 -27.97 20.34
C ILE A 542 -27.84 -28.90 20.06
N GLY A 543 -27.59 -30.08 19.51
CA GLY A 543 -28.55 -31.09 19.08
C GLY A 543 -28.85 -31.00 17.59
N ALA A 544 -28.65 -32.10 16.87
CA ALA A 544 -28.81 -32.18 15.41
C ALA A 544 -30.22 -31.73 14.95
N GLU A 545 -31.22 -32.01 15.75
CA GLU A 545 -32.62 -31.66 15.52
C GLU A 545 -32.92 -30.14 15.59
N ASN A 546 -31.97 -29.36 16.03
CA ASN A 546 -32.07 -27.88 16.13
C ASN A 546 -31.47 -27.16 14.92
N PHE A 547 -30.91 -27.91 13.96
CA PHE A 547 -30.39 -27.34 12.71
C PHE A 547 -31.41 -27.56 11.58
N PHE A 548 -31.71 -26.45 10.89
CA PHE A 548 -32.69 -26.41 9.80
C PHE A 548 -32.06 -25.88 8.52
N THR A 549 -32.42 -26.50 7.39
CA THR A 549 -32.04 -26.13 6.04
C THR A 549 -33.18 -25.40 5.31
N LEU A 550 -32.95 -24.94 4.08
CA LEU A 550 -33.97 -24.24 3.28
C LEU A 550 -35.15 -25.14 2.88
N GLY A 551 -34.98 -26.48 2.91
CA GLY A 551 -36.01 -27.46 2.57
C GLY A 551 -36.88 -27.91 3.75
N ASP A 552 -36.57 -27.51 4.97
CA ASP A 552 -37.25 -27.98 6.17
C ASP A 552 -38.47 -27.11 6.49
N ASP A 553 -39.49 -27.75 7.10
CA ASP A 553 -40.65 -27.05 7.65
C ASP A 553 -40.32 -26.35 8.99
N LEU A 554 -39.47 -25.33 8.89
CA LEU A 554 -38.87 -24.61 10.01
C LEU A 554 -39.88 -24.15 11.05
N MET A 555 -40.89 -23.38 10.64
CA MET A 555 -41.81 -22.73 11.59
C MET A 555 -42.78 -23.72 12.26
N PRO A 556 -43.35 -24.73 11.58
CA PRO A 556 -44.11 -25.79 12.23
C PRO A 556 -43.28 -26.58 13.23
N ALA A 557 -42.03 -26.94 12.88
CA ALA A 557 -41.13 -27.69 13.77
C ALA A 557 -40.78 -26.90 15.05
N ILE A 558 -40.51 -25.59 14.96
CA ILE A 558 -40.24 -24.74 16.12
C ILE A 558 -41.52 -24.57 16.94
N LYS A 559 -42.69 -24.30 16.29
CA LYS A 559 -43.95 -24.10 16.98
C LYS A 559 -44.32 -25.32 17.87
N ALA A 560 -44.05 -26.54 17.40
CA ALA A 560 -44.30 -27.74 18.18
C ALA A 560 -43.53 -27.80 19.52
N ARG A 561 -42.40 -27.06 19.60
CA ARG A 561 -41.52 -26.97 20.79
C ARG A 561 -41.84 -25.79 21.73
N LEU A 562 -42.71 -24.86 21.29
CA LEU A 562 -43.18 -23.75 22.11
C LEU A 562 -44.25 -24.23 23.10
N ASN A 563 -44.47 -23.45 24.17
CA ASN A 563 -45.55 -23.72 25.10
C ASN A 563 -46.89 -23.57 24.38
N GLN A 564 -47.59 -24.72 24.18
CA GLN A 564 -48.84 -24.78 23.44
C GLN A 564 -49.99 -24.02 24.11
N GLN A 565 -50.04 -23.96 25.44
CA GLN A 565 -51.06 -23.21 26.15
C GLN A 565 -50.94 -21.70 25.90
N ARG A 566 -49.68 -21.17 25.89
CA ARG A 566 -49.41 -19.79 25.53
C ARG A 566 -49.70 -19.53 24.05
N CYS A 567 -49.41 -20.50 23.17
CA CYS A 567 -49.71 -20.38 21.74
C CYS A 567 -51.24 -20.34 21.49
N ALA A 568 -52.03 -21.11 22.22
CA ALA A 568 -53.50 -21.13 22.10
C ALA A 568 -54.13 -19.79 22.53
N GLN A 569 -53.53 -19.10 23.47
CA GLN A 569 -53.99 -17.79 23.98
C GLN A 569 -53.37 -16.59 23.23
N CYS A 570 -52.45 -16.86 22.25
CA CYS A 570 -51.71 -15.81 21.58
C CYS A 570 -52.56 -15.07 20.57
N THR A 571 -52.65 -13.76 20.71
CA THR A 571 -53.37 -12.87 19.78
C THR A 571 -52.50 -12.36 18.62
N VAL A 572 -51.17 -12.49 18.72
CA VAL A 572 -50.21 -11.89 17.82
C VAL A 572 -50.10 -12.65 16.47
N ARG A 573 -50.19 -13.98 16.52
CA ARG A 573 -50.23 -14.90 15.33
C ARG A 573 -49.29 -14.53 14.19
N VAL A 574 -47.98 -14.34 14.47
CA VAL A 574 -46.98 -13.82 13.52
C VAL A 574 -46.71 -14.81 12.39
N PHE A 575 -46.73 -16.12 12.68
CA PHE A 575 -46.34 -17.16 11.75
C PHE A 575 -47.54 -17.80 11.06
N ALA A 576 -47.37 -18.27 9.81
CA ALA A 576 -48.41 -18.99 9.08
C ALA A 576 -49.00 -20.15 9.87
N PRO A 577 -48.22 -21.01 10.59
CA PRO A 577 -48.77 -22.08 11.43
C PRO A 577 -49.57 -21.58 12.67
N CYS A 578 -49.53 -20.30 12.98
CA CYS A 578 -50.31 -19.71 14.10
C CYS A 578 -51.69 -19.25 13.64
N LYS A 579 -51.88 -19.08 12.34
CA LYS A 579 -53.18 -18.74 11.74
C LYS A 579 -54.01 -19.99 11.56
#